data_94e0e527846f862953aebf8f80d62b96
#
_entry.id   94e0e527846f862953aebf8f80d62b96
#
_cell.length_a   1.000
_cell.length_b   1.000
_cell.length_c   1.000
_cell.angle_alpha   90.00
_cell.angle_beta   90.00
_cell.angle_gamma   90.00
#
_symmetry.space_group_name_H-M   'P 1'
#
loop_
_entity.id
_entity.type
_entity.pdbx_description
1 polymer ?
#
loop_
_entity_poly.entity_id
_entity_poly.type
_entity_poly.pdbx_seq_one_letter_code
_entity_poly.pdbx_strand_id
1 'polypeptide(L)'
;QKLLEKQVSGKTYTDTAELNEQLKAENRAVLVTVGLSSGSGLPLFEHSDVEIAVDFLQRARQAQGDISIPQSALIIGGGDVAMDVASTLKVLGCQAVTCVAREEVDECPASEKEFTSARELGVSIIDGFTPVAVEGNKVTFKHVRLSGELTMAADKIILAVGQHARLDAFAELEPQRNTIKTQNYQTRDPQVFAAGDIVEGDKTVVYAVKTGKEAAEAIHPYLEGACSC
;
A
#
# COMPACT_ATOMS: atom_id res chain seq x y z
N GLN A 1 19.98 -11.80 -19.20
CA GLN A 1 19.85 -12.91 -18.21
C GLN A 1 20.96 -12.90 -17.15
N LYS A 2 22.17 -12.46 -17.43
CA LYS A 2 23.27 -12.38 -16.44
C LYS A 2 23.17 -11.21 -15.43
N LEU A 3 22.35 -10.20 -15.68
CA LEU A 3 22.13 -9.05 -14.78
C LEU A 3 21.19 -9.36 -13.61
N LEU A 4 20.38 -10.43 -13.71
CA LEU A 4 19.42 -10.85 -12.67
C LEU A 4 20.03 -11.77 -11.58
N GLU A 5 21.27 -12.21 -11.72
CA GLU A 5 21.86 -13.20 -10.80
C GLU A 5 22.71 -12.62 -9.66
N LYS A 6 22.93 -11.30 -9.58
CA LYS A 6 23.41 -10.71 -8.34
C LYS A 6 22.24 -10.42 -7.41
N GLN A 7 21.67 -11.46 -6.83
CA GLN A 7 20.91 -11.30 -5.59
C GLN A 7 21.85 -10.69 -4.55
N VAL A 8 21.54 -9.46 -4.15
CA VAL A 8 22.08 -8.92 -2.91
C VAL A 8 21.64 -9.89 -1.82
N SER A 9 22.55 -10.63 -1.24
CA SER A 9 22.30 -11.56 -0.14
C SER A 9 21.46 -10.83 0.90
N GLY A 10 20.33 -11.40 1.34
CA GLY A 10 19.32 -10.79 2.19
C GLY A 10 19.83 -10.22 3.49
N LYS A 11 20.54 -9.11 3.44
CA LYS A 11 20.82 -8.27 4.59
C LYS A 11 19.60 -7.40 4.84
N THR A 12 19.04 -7.51 6.04
CA THR A 12 18.05 -6.58 6.53
C THR A 12 18.78 -5.37 7.08
N TYR A 13 18.53 -4.21 6.53
CA TYR A 13 19.09 -2.95 7.00
C TYR A 13 18.06 -2.23 7.87
N THR A 14 18.49 -1.75 9.01
CA THR A 14 17.66 -0.98 9.95
C THR A 14 17.68 0.51 9.64
N ASP A 15 18.72 0.98 8.98
CA ASP A 15 18.87 2.35 8.49
C ASP A 15 18.94 2.33 6.95
N THR A 16 17.91 2.87 6.34
CA THR A 16 17.74 2.89 4.89
C THR A 16 18.56 3.99 4.20
N ALA A 17 18.95 5.06 4.91
CA ALA A 17 19.83 6.09 4.38
C ALA A 17 21.26 5.56 4.25
N GLU A 18 21.77 4.89 5.29
CA GLU A 18 23.08 4.23 5.26
C GLU A 18 23.14 3.17 4.15
N LEU A 19 22.05 2.39 3.98
CA LEU A 19 21.93 1.43 2.88
C LEU A 19 22.09 2.07 1.52
N ASN A 20 21.40 3.21 1.27
CA ASN A 20 21.45 3.88 -0.02
C ASN A 20 22.86 4.36 -0.34
N GLU A 21 23.55 5.00 0.60
CA GLU A 21 24.94 5.44 0.42
C GLU A 21 25.89 4.24 0.20
N GLN A 22 25.73 3.15 0.93
CA GLN A 22 26.53 1.95 0.72
C GLN A 22 26.27 1.32 -0.65
N LEU A 23 25.01 1.24 -1.09
CA LEU A 23 24.66 0.72 -2.42
C LEU A 23 25.24 1.56 -3.54
N LYS A 24 25.24 2.90 -3.40
CA LYS A 24 25.87 3.80 -4.36
C LYS A 24 27.40 3.63 -4.40
N ALA A 25 28.04 3.48 -3.27
CA ALA A 25 29.50 3.27 -3.20
C ALA A 25 29.95 1.94 -3.81
N GLU A 26 29.14 0.89 -3.67
CA GLU A 26 29.47 -0.47 -4.12
C GLU A 26 29.00 -0.77 -5.56
N ASN A 27 28.08 0.03 -6.12
CA ASN A 27 27.42 -0.28 -7.38
C ASN A 27 27.50 0.92 -8.35
N ARG A 28 27.48 0.60 -9.64
CA ARG A 28 27.50 1.61 -10.71
C ARG A 28 26.11 2.21 -11.00
N ALA A 29 25.06 1.48 -10.67
CA ALA A 29 23.67 1.91 -10.73
C ALA A 29 22.86 1.24 -9.63
N VAL A 30 21.86 1.95 -9.09
CA VAL A 30 20.92 1.45 -8.08
C VAL A 30 19.51 1.58 -8.65
N LEU A 31 18.74 0.50 -8.61
CA LEU A 31 17.32 0.50 -8.98
C LEU A 31 16.45 0.36 -7.72
N VAL A 32 15.68 1.40 -7.42
CA VAL A 32 14.77 1.45 -6.26
C VAL A 32 13.39 0.95 -6.68
N THR A 33 12.89 -0.10 -6.02
CA THR A 33 11.59 -0.74 -6.30
C THR A 33 10.86 -1.14 -5.01
N VAL A 34 10.92 -0.28 -3.99
CA VAL A 34 10.43 -0.58 -2.63
C VAL A 34 8.90 -0.64 -2.51
N GLY A 35 8.17 -0.20 -3.53
CA GLY A 35 6.70 -0.22 -3.56
C GLY A 35 6.05 0.66 -2.49
N LEU A 36 4.75 0.40 -2.22
CA LEU A 36 3.94 1.09 -1.21
C LEU A 36 3.80 0.19 0.01
N SER A 37 4.76 0.22 0.92
CA SER A 37 4.87 -0.74 2.02
C SER A 37 4.19 -0.32 3.33
N SER A 38 3.65 0.90 3.41
CA SER A 38 2.99 1.42 4.61
C SER A 38 1.56 1.84 4.31
N GLY A 39 0.64 1.51 5.21
CA GLY A 39 -0.72 2.01 5.12
C GLY A 39 -0.86 3.39 5.76
N SER A 40 -1.84 4.14 5.26
CA SER A 40 -2.17 5.46 5.78
C SER A 40 -3.12 5.36 6.96
N GLY A 41 -2.88 6.16 7.98
CA GLY A 41 -3.81 6.41 9.08
C GLY A 41 -4.70 7.62 8.78
N LEU A 42 -5.66 7.85 9.67
CA LEU A 42 -6.45 9.07 9.72
C LEU A 42 -6.20 9.76 11.07
N PRO A 43 -6.00 11.08 11.12
CA PRO A 43 -5.77 11.81 12.37
C PRO A 43 -6.87 11.57 13.43
N LEU A 44 -8.10 11.35 12.98
CA LEU A 44 -9.23 11.01 13.84
C LEU A 44 -8.99 9.77 14.73
N PHE A 45 -8.15 8.84 14.28
CA PHE A 45 -7.88 7.56 14.94
C PHE A 45 -6.52 7.49 15.64
N GLU A 46 -5.78 8.60 15.72
CA GLU A 46 -4.40 8.62 16.25
C GLU A 46 -4.27 8.05 17.68
N HIS A 47 -5.32 8.19 18.48
CA HIS A 47 -5.37 7.69 19.85
C HIS A 47 -6.36 6.53 20.06
N SER A 48 -6.74 5.84 18.99
CA SER A 48 -7.71 4.76 19.00
C SER A 48 -7.04 3.40 18.76
N ASP A 49 -7.62 2.33 19.33
CA ASP A 49 -7.16 0.96 19.05
C ASP A 49 -7.66 0.50 17.67
N VAL A 50 -6.96 0.94 16.64
CA VAL A 50 -7.22 0.56 15.25
C VAL A 50 -6.02 -0.12 14.64
N GLU A 51 -6.24 -0.98 13.68
CA GLU A 51 -5.18 -1.66 12.93
C GLU A 51 -5.11 -1.11 11.50
N ILE A 52 -3.93 -1.00 10.95
CA ILE A 52 -3.74 -0.62 9.55
C ILE A 52 -3.89 -1.86 8.67
N ALA A 53 -4.60 -1.73 7.56
CA ALA A 53 -4.95 -2.83 6.67
C ALA A 53 -3.75 -3.66 6.19
N VAL A 54 -2.67 -3.00 5.76
CA VAL A 54 -1.47 -3.71 5.28
C VAL A 54 -0.76 -4.49 6.40
N ASP A 55 -0.78 -3.97 7.63
CA ASP A 55 -0.19 -4.65 8.79
C ASP A 55 -1.03 -5.88 9.17
N PHE A 56 -2.36 -5.77 9.12
CA PHE A 56 -3.27 -6.91 9.30
C PHE A 56 -3.01 -8.01 8.26
N LEU A 57 -2.98 -7.67 6.97
CA LEU A 57 -2.76 -8.64 5.89
C LEU A 57 -1.38 -9.29 5.99
N GLN A 58 -0.34 -8.53 6.33
CA GLN A 58 1.00 -9.05 6.54
C GLN A 58 1.04 -10.05 7.72
N ARG A 59 0.43 -9.68 8.85
CA ARG A 59 0.34 -10.52 10.04
C ARG A 59 -0.42 -11.82 9.76
N ALA A 60 -1.59 -11.72 9.10
CA ALA A 60 -2.39 -12.87 8.73
C ALA A 60 -1.63 -13.83 7.80
N ARG A 61 -0.88 -13.28 6.83
CA ARG A 61 -0.06 -14.07 5.91
C ARG A 61 1.12 -14.74 6.60
N GLN A 62 1.86 -14.02 7.45
CA GLN A 62 3.01 -14.57 8.17
C GLN A 62 2.60 -15.70 9.12
N ALA A 63 1.46 -15.57 9.77
CA ALA A 63 0.89 -16.58 10.65
C ALA A 63 0.11 -17.68 9.87
N GLN A 64 0.08 -17.65 8.54
CA GLN A 64 -0.68 -18.60 7.70
C GLN A 64 -2.17 -18.71 8.11
N GLY A 65 -2.75 -17.61 8.56
CA GLY A 65 -4.12 -17.54 9.04
C GLY A 65 -4.32 -17.90 10.51
N ASP A 66 -3.30 -18.39 11.22
CA ASP A 66 -3.37 -18.68 12.65
C ASP A 66 -3.24 -17.40 13.49
N ILE A 67 -4.30 -16.60 13.47
CA ILE A 67 -4.46 -15.37 14.21
C ILE A 67 -5.79 -15.32 14.95
N SER A 68 -5.86 -14.54 16.03
CA SER A 68 -7.14 -14.29 16.70
C SER A 68 -8.08 -13.50 15.78
N ILE A 69 -9.27 -14.03 15.53
CA ILE A 69 -10.28 -13.41 14.66
C ILE A 69 -11.39 -12.80 15.54
N PRO A 70 -11.73 -11.52 15.32
CA PRO A 70 -12.84 -10.87 16.01
C PRO A 70 -14.19 -11.45 15.55
N GLN A 71 -15.24 -11.31 16.36
CA GLN A 71 -16.59 -11.67 15.92
C GLN A 71 -17.14 -10.66 14.92
N SER A 72 -16.78 -9.37 15.10
CA SER A 72 -17.17 -8.28 14.21
C SER A 72 -15.99 -7.38 13.83
N ALA A 73 -15.92 -6.98 12.58
CA ALA A 73 -14.91 -6.07 12.06
C ALA A 73 -15.53 -4.95 11.23
N LEU A 74 -15.02 -3.74 11.43
CA LEU A 74 -15.37 -2.53 10.69
C LEU A 74 -14.14 -2.08 9.91
N ILE A 75 -14.22 -2.11 8.60
CA ILE A 75 -13.15 -1.66 7.70
C ILE A 75 -13.52 -0.29 7.16
N ILE A 76 -12.61 0.68 7.28
CA ILE A 76 -12.79 2.03 6.77
C ILE A 76 -11.98 2.17 5.50
N GLY A 77 -12.67 2.25 4.36
CA GLY A 77 -12.12 2.32 3.01
C GLY A 77 -12.92 1.53 2.00
N GLY A 78 -12.74 1.87 0.70
CA GLY A 78 -13.48 1.27 -0.41
C GLY A 78 -12.60 0.74 -1.55
N GLY A 79 -11.27 0.70 -1.38
CA GLY A 79 -10.34 0.18 -2.40
C GLY A 79 -10.07 -1.32 -2.30
N ASP A 80 -9.28 -1.84 -3.25
CA ASP A 80 -8.91 -3.27 -3.29
C ASP A 80 -8.35 -3.78 -1.96
N VAL A 81 -7.52 -3.01 -1.27
CA VAL A 81 -6.96 -3.39 0.05
C VAL A 81 -8.07 -3.56 1.11
N ALA A 82 -9.13 -2.75 1.07
CA ALA A 82 -10.27 -2.90 1.96
C ALA A 82 -11.02 -4.20 1.68
N MET A 83 -11.21 -4.52 0.39
CA MET A 83 -11.85 -5.77 -0.05
C MET A 83 -11.01 -7.00 0.31
N ASP A 84 -9.69 -6.93 0.18
CA ASP A 84 -8.75 -7.99 0.59
C ASP A 84 -8.82 -8.28 2.10
N VAL A 85 -8.81 -7.22 2.91
CA VAL A 85 -8.97 -7.35 4.38
C VAL A 85 -10.31 -7.99 4.72
N ALA A 86 -11.39 -7.50 4.13
CA ALA A 86 -12.73 -7.98 4.39
C ALA A 86 -12.90 -9.45 4.00
N SER A 87 -12.44 -9.82 2.82
CA SER A 87 -12.45 -11.20 2.31
C SER A 87 -11.60 -12.11 3.18
N THR A 88 -10.40 -11.67 3.58
CA THR A 88 -9.52 -12.42 4.48
C THR A 88 -10.21 -12.69 5.82
N LEU A 89 -10.81 -11.67 6.45
CA LEU A 89 -11.54 -11.82 7.70
C LEU A 89 -12.70 -12.81 7.57
N LYS A 90 -13.48 -12.75 6.48
CA LYS A 90 -14.59 -13.70 6.24
C LYS A 90 -14.08 -15.12 6.07
N VAL A 91 -13.02 -15.33 5.29
CA VAL A 91 -12.42 -16.66 5.08
C VAL A 91 -11.85 -17.22 6.39
N LEU A 92 -11.30 -16.38 7.25
CA LEU A 92 -10.77 -16.77 8.56
C LEU A 92 -11.86 -16.94 9.64
N GLY A 93 -13.16 -16.69 9.31
CA GLY A 93 -14.29 -17.00 10.18
C GLY A 93 -14.89 -15.82 10.96
N CYS A 94 -14.53 -14.57 10.63
CA CYS A 94 -15.20 -13.39 11.20
C CYS A 94 -16.68 -13.39 10.80
N GLN A 95 -17.58 -13.32 11.78
CA GLN A 95 -19.02 -13.46 11.52
C GLN A 95 -19.61 -12.24 10.83
N ALA A 96 -19.30 -11.05 11.34
CA ALA A 96 -19.81 -9.78 10.82
C ALA A 96 -18.65 -8.91 10.31
N VAL A 97 -18.62 -8.67 9.01
CA VAL A 97 -17.62 -7.78 8.36
C VAL A 97 -18.34 -6.70 7.58
N THR A 98 -18.05 -5.44 7.92
CA THR A 98 -18.62 -4.29 7.24
C THR A 98 -17.51 -3.37 6.73
N CYS A 99 -17.55 -3.03 5.44
CA CYS A 99 -16.73 -1.98 4.86
C CYS A 99 -17.55 -0.69 4.75
N VAL A 100 -16.96 0.43 5.15
CA VAL A 100 -17.54 1.76 4.96
C VAL A 100 -16.63 2.56 4.04
N ALA A 101 -17.12 2.85 2.84
CA ALA A 101 -16.44 3.60 1.82
C ALA A 101 -16.90 5.06 1.80
N ARG A 102 -15.99 5.99 1.54
CA ARG A 102 -16.31 7.40 1.34
C ARG A 102 -16.95 7.65 -0.03
N GLU A 103 -16.45 6.96 -1.02
CA GLU A 103 -16.94 6.99 -2.38
C GLU A 103 -18.30 6.28 -2.46
N GLU A 104 -19.19 6.73 -3.35
CA GLU A 104 -20.41 6.00 -3.68
C GLU A 104 -20.08 4.76 -4.51
N VAL A 105 -20.98 3.79 -4.57
CA VAL A 105 -20.74 2.46 -5.17
C VAL A 105 -20.23 2.54 -6.61
N ASP A 106 -20.75 3.49 -7.37
CA ASP A 106 -20.36 3.69 -8.77
C ASP A 106 -18.98 4.36 -8.93
N GLU A 107 -18.47 4.97 -7.86
CA GLU A 107 -17.15 5.62 -7.78
C GLU A 107 -16.16 4.83 -6.93
N CYS A 108 -16.54 3.63 -6.49
CA CYS A 108 -15.75 2.80 -5.59
C CYS A 108 -14.41 2.44 -6.26
N PRO A 109 -13.25 2.72 -5.62
CA PRO A 109 -11.95 2.50 -6.24
C PRO A 109 -11.53 1.02 -6.29
N ALA A 110 -12.28 0.12 -5.65
CA ALA A 110 -12.04 -1.31 -5.77
C ALA A 110 -12.37 -1.82 -7.17
N SER A 111 -11.58 -2.78 -7.65
CA SER A 111 -11.87 -3.49 -8.89
C SER A 111 -13.21 -4.25 -8.76
N GLU A 112 -13.97 -4.34 -9.86
CA GLU A 112 -15.24 -5.04 -9.87
C GLU A 112 -15.12 -6.49 -9.37
N LYS A 113 -14.01 -7.14 -9.68
CA LYS A 113 -13.71 -8.50 -9.25
C LYS A 113 -13.60 -8.60 -7.73
N GLU A 114 -12.79 -7.76 -7.10
CA GLU A 114 -12.56 -7.80 -5.64
C GLU A 114 -13.82 -7.37 -4.88
N PHE A 115 -14.53 -6.36 -5.40
CA PHE A 115 -15.80 -5.91 -4.85
C PHE A 115 -16.86 -7.03 -4.86
N THR A 116 -17.03 -7.71 -5.99
CA THR A 116 -17.97 -8.82 -6.15
C THR A 116 -17.60 -9.99 -5.25
N SER A 117 -16.32 -10.38 -5.22
CA SER A 117 -15.84 -11.47 -4.36
C SER A 117 -16.11 -11.20 -2.88
N ALA A 118 -15.87 -9.99 -2.41
CA ALA A 118 -16.16 -9.61 -1.02
C ALA A 118 -17.65 -9.74 -0.70
N ARG A 119 -18.53 -9.29 -1.60
CA ARG A 119 -19.99 -9.42 -1.43
C ARG A 119 -20.46 -10.89 -1.40
N GLU A 120 -19.91 -11.73 -2.26
CA GLU A 120 -20.21 -13.16 -2.30
C GLU A 120 -19.83 -13.87 -1.00
N LEU A 121 -18.75 -13.41 -0.34
CA LEU A 121 -18.37 -13.89 1.01
C LEU A 121 -19.24 -13.35 2.14
N GLY A 122 -20.23 -12.49 1.84
CA GLY A 122 -21.15 -11.91 2.82
C GLY A 122 -20.58 -10.70 3.56
N VAL A 123 -19.69 -9.95 2.92
CA VAL A 123 -19.26 -8.63 3.41
C VAL A 123 -20.38 -7.62 3.18
N SER A 124 -20.74 -6.85 4.20
CA SER A 124 -21.62 -5.68 4.07
C SER A 124 -20.79 -4.49 3.59
N ILE A 125 -21.25 -3.81 2.54
CA ILE A 125 -20.57 -2.61 2.02
C ILE A 125 -21.54 -1.45 2.14
N ILE A 126 -21.11 -0.38 2.81
CA ILE A 126 -21.84 0.88 3.01
C ILE A 126 -21.00 1.96 2.34
N ASP A 127 -21.58 2.65 1.41
CA ASP A 127 -20.96 3.66 0.57
C ASP A 127 -21.40 5.09 0.94
N GLY A 128 -20.64 6.08 0.49
CA GLY A 128 -20.96 7.49 0.67
C GLY A 128 -20.79 8.03 2.09
N PHE A 129 -20.01 7.37 2.97
CA PHE A 129 -19.85 7.77 4.36
C PHE A 129 -18.37 7.99 4.74
N THR A 130 -18.12 9.07 5.49
CA THR A 130 -16.80 9.39 6.04
C THR A 130 -16.84 9.39 7.57
N PRO A 131 -15.81 8.88 8.27
CA PRO A 131 -15.77 8.90 9.72
C PRO A 131 -15.58 10.33 10.23
N VAL A 132 -16.34 10.71 11.26
CA VAL A 132 -16.31 12.06 11.86
C VAL A 132 -16.04 12.04 13.38
N ALA A 133 -16.31 10.91 14.05
CA ALA A 133 -15.98 10.73 15.45
C ALA A 133 -15.67 9.27 15.76
N VAL A 134 -14.83 9.03 16.76
CA VAL A 134 -14.52 7.70 17.28
C VAL A 134 -14.53 7.74 18.81
N GLU A 135 -15.22 6.78 19.42
CA GLU A 135 -15.32 6.61 20.88
C GLU A 135 -15.16 5.12 21.22
N GLY A 136 -13.96 4.73 21.65
CA GLY A 136 -13.64 3.33 21.89
C GLY A 136 -13.78 2.49 20.61
N ASN A 137 -14.70 1.52 20.62
CA ASN A 137 -14.99 0.66 19.47
C ASN A 137 -16.16 1.14 18.58
N LYS A 138 -16.63 2.38 18.80
CA LYS A 138 -17.72 2.99 18.03
C LYS A 138 -17.17 4.09 17.11
N VAL A 139 -17.60 4.06 15.87
CA VAL A 139 -17.29 5.08 14.87
C VAL A 139 -18.58 5.72 14.39
N THR A 140 -18.65 7.04 14.42
CA THR A 140 -19.73 7.82 13.82
C THR A 140 -19.28 8.31 12.46
N PHE A 141 -20.11 8.08 11.48
CA PHE A 141 -19.92 8.45 10.09
C PHE A 141 -20.95 9.49 9.68
N LYS A 142 -20.59 10.35 8.74
CA LYS A 142 -21.47 11.30 8.11
C LYS A 142 -21.51 11.04 6.60
N HIS A 143 -22.71 11.07 6.03
CA HIS A 143 -22.83 10.92 4.58
C HIS A 143 -22.20 12.12 3.87
N VAL A 144 -21.46 11.86 2.77
CA VAL A 144 -20.66 12.88 2.06
C VAL A 144 -21.49 13.90 1.31
N ARG A 145 -22.70 13.53 0.86
CA ARG A 145 -23.61 14.39 0.05
C ARG A 145 -24.93 14.66 0.74
N LEU A 146 -25.44 13.74 1.55
CA LEU A 146 -26.76 13.84 2.18
C LEU A 146 -26.65 14.25 3.65
N SER A 147 -27.73 14.76 4.23
CA SER A 147 -27.82 14.90 5.68
C SER A 147 -28.11 13.54 6.31
N GLY A 148 -27.23 13.07 7.19
CA GLY A 148 -27.41 11.81 7.89
C GLY A 148 -26.12 11.37 8.57
N GLU A 149 -26.30 10.72 9.70
CA GLU A 149 -25.19 10.14 10.47
C GLU A 149 -25.50 8.65 10.71
N LEU A 150 -24.44 7.87 10.75
CA LEU A 150 -24.47 6.44 11.03
C LEU A 150 -23.44 6.16 12.10
N THR A 151 -23.84 5.49 13.18
CA THR A 151 -22.90 5.04 14.22
C THR A 151 -22.83 3.52 14.21
N MET A 152 -21.63 2.98 14.12
CA MET A 152 -21.36 1.53 14.11
C MET A 152 -20.34 1.20 15.19
N ALA A 153 -20.48 -0.01 15.76
CA ALA A 153 -19.51 -0.58 16.68
C ALA A 153 -19.02 -1.92 16.13
N ALA A 154 -17.76 -2.23 16.39
CA ALA A 154 -17.17 -3.53 16.04
C ALA A 154 -16.08 -3.90 17.06
N ASP A 155 -15.77 -5.19 17.18
CA ASP A 155 -14.69 -5.67 18.06
C ASP A 155 -13.30 -5.23 17.51
N LYS A 156 -13.20 -5.06 16.20
CA LYS A 156 -11.98 -4.58 15.55
C LYS A 156 -12.28 -3.53 14.48
N ILE A 157 -11.52 -2.44 14.48
CA ILE A 157 -11.57 -1.41 13.46
C ILE A 157 -10.27 -1.47 12.66
N ILE A 158 -10.37 -1.49 11.33
CA ILE A 158 -9.22 -1.57 10.41
C ILE A 158 -9.29 -0.43 9.41
N LEU A 159 -8.19 0.32 9.29
CA LEU A 159 -8.08 1.44 8.34
C LEU A 159 -7.44 0.98 7.02
N ALA A 160 -8.20 1.12 5.94
CA ALA A 160 -7.78 0.82 4.57
C ALA A 160 -7.91 2.07 3.67
N VAL A 161 -7.42 3.21 4.14
CA VAL A 161 -7.60 4.56 3.55
C VAL A 161 -6.44 4.98 2.64
N GLY A 162 -5.70 4.04 2.14
CA GLY A 162 -4.59 4.25 1.21
C GLY A 162 -3.27 3.70 1.71
N GLN A 163 -2.29 3.74 0.83
CA GLN A 163 -0.93 3.28 1.09
C GLN A 163 0.08 4.36 0.70
N HIS A 164 1.25 4.32 1.30
CA HIS A 164 2.37 5.19 0.95
C HIS A 164 3.69 4.42 0.96
N ALA A 165 4.65 4.94 0.20
CA ALA A 165 6.01 4.44 0.22
C ALA A 165 6.77 5.00 1.44
N ARG A 166 7.66 4.21 2.02
CA ARG A 166 8.66 4.70 2.97
C ARG A 166 9.83 5.25 2.17
N LEU A 167 9.83 6.56 1.97
CA LEU A 167 10.83 7.25 1.16
C LEU A 167 11.81 8.08 1.99
N ASP A 168 11.83 7.92 3.31
CA ASP A 168 12.72 8.64 4.23
C ASP A 168 14.20 8.43 3.85
N ALA A 169 14.56 7.23 3.45
CA ALA A 169 15.88 6.87 2.95
C ALA A 169 16.28 7.50 1.62
N PHE A 170 15.32 8.07 0.92
CA PHE A 170 15.48 8.64 -0.41
C PHE A 170 15.11 10.13 -0.42
N ALA A 171 15.25 10.81 0.73
CA ALA A 171 14.90 12.23 0.88
C ALA A 171 15.68 13.11 -0.09
N GLU A 172 16.92 12.74 -0.45
CA GLU A 172 17.76 13.43 -1.43
C GLU A 172 17.20 13.37 -2.85
N LEU A 173 16.32 12.41 -3.14
CA LEU A 173 15.62 12.31 -4.42
C LEU A 173 14.39 13.23 -4.50
N GLU A 174 14.10 13.97 -3.42
CA GLU A 174 12.97 14.90 -3.29
C GLU A 174 11.64 14.26 -3.70
N PRO A 175 11.23 13.17 -3.03
CA PRO A 175 9.99 12.49 -3.37
C PRO A 175 8.80 13.44 -3.24
N GLN A 176 7.85 13.35 -4.17
CA GLN A 176 6.62 14.11 -4.14
C GLN A 176 5.46 13.21 -3.73
N ARG A 177 4.88 13.48 -2.55
CA ARG A 177 3.88 12.60 -1.93
C ARG A 177 4.45 11.18 -1.78
N ASN A 178 3.95 10.23 -2.59
CA ASN A 178 4.31 8.81 -2.54
C ASN A 178 5.16 8.38 -3.73
N THR A 179 5.68 9.30 -4.54
CA THR A 179 6.39 8.98 -5.77
C THR A 179 7.74 9.67 -5.86
N ILE A 180 8.68 8.98 -6.47
CA ILE A 180 9.97 9.53 -6.92
C ILE A 180 9.81 9.98 -8.37
N LYS A 181 10.14 11.24 -8.66
CA LYS A 181 10.16 11.74 -10.04
C LYS A 181 11.29 11.10 -10.82
N THR A 182 10.97 10.65 -12.03
CA THR A 182 11.94 10.07 -12.94
C THR A 182 11.82 10.66 -14.35
N GLN A 183 12.93 10.66 -15.07
CA GLN A 183 12.98 10.87 -16.50
C GLN A 183 13.59 9.62 -17.13
N ASN A 184 12.83 8.89 -17.92
CA ASN A 184 13.24 7.58 -18.42
C ASN A 184 13.75 6.66 -17.28
N TYR A 185 12.99 6.56 -16.20
CA TYR A 185 13.30 5.81 -14.97
C TYR A 185 14.51 6.30 -14.15
N GLN A 186 15.35 7.19 -14.66
CA GLN A 186 16.44 7.82 -13.92
C GLN A 186 15.90 8.93 -13.03
N THR A 187 16.35 8.97 -11.78
CA THR A 187 15.98 10.00 -10.81
C THR A 187 16.84 11.26 -11.01
N ARG A 188 16.71 12.25 -10.11
CA ARG A 188 17.63 13.40 -10.11
C ARG A 188 19.08 12.99 -9.79
N ASP A 189 19.30 11.90 -9.08
CA ASP A 189 20.62 11.30 -8.90
C ASP A 189 20.90 10.39 -10.12
N PRO A 190 21.91 10.70 -10.94
CA PRO A 190 22.16 9.97 -12.18
C PRO A 190 22.52 8.49 -11.97
N GLN A 191 22.93 8.09 -10.77
CA GLN A 191 23.23 6.71 -10.41
C GLN A 191 22.00 5.94 -9.97
N VAL A 192 20.89 6.63 -9.63
CA VAL A 192 19.70 6.04 -9.05
C VAL A 192 18.54 6.04 -10.05
N PHE A 193 17.94 4.88 -10.23
CA PHE A 193 16.75 4.64 -11.04
C PHE A 193 15.60 4.20 -10.12
N ALA A 194 14.35 4.42 -10.53
CA ALA A 194 13.19 3.99 -9.79
C ALA A 194 12.12 3.40 -10.71
N ALA A 195 11.40 2.37 -10.21
CA ALA A 195 10.33 1.71 -10.96
C ALA A 195 9.29 1.09 -10.00
N GLY A 196 8.18 0.62 -10.55
CA GLY A 196 7.06 0.06 -9.79
C GLY A 196 6.19 1.13 -9.16
N ASP A 197 5.54 0.81 -8.05
CA ASP A 197 4.53 1.67 -7.44
C ASP A 197 5.06 2.99 -6.86
N ILE A 198 6.37 3.16 -6.76
CA ILE A 198 7.00 4.40 -6.30
C ILE A 198 7.23 5.43 -7.41
N VAL A 199 6.96 5.11 -8.67
CA VAL A 199 6.95 6.07 -9.78
C VAL A 199 5.52 6.41 -10.17
N GLU A 200 5.33 7.47 -10.97
CA GLU A 200 4.02 7.86 -11.47
C GLU A 200 3.42 6.78 -12.38
N GLY A 201 2.12 6.53 -12.25
CA GLY A 201 1.35 5.58 -13.06
C GLY A 201 0.47 4.64 -12.22
N ASP A 202 -0.03 3.58 -12.84
CA ASP A 202 -0.90 2.59 -12.21
C ASP A 202 -0.18 1.81 -11.11
N LYS A 203 -0.92 1.49 -10.03
CA LYS A 203 -0.42 0.72 -8.90
C LYS A 203 -0.84 -0.75 -9.01
N THR A 204 -0.45 -1.39 -10.10
CA THR A 204 -0.78 -2.78 -10.42
C THR A 204 0.48 -3.62 -10.63
N VAL A 205 0.37 -4.92 -10.39
CA VAL A 205 1.48 -5.87 -10.64
C VAL A 205 1.95 -5.82 -12.10
N VAL A 206 1.01 -5.70 -13.05
CA VAL A 206 1.32 -5.61 -14.49
C VAL A 206 2.15 -4.36 -14.78
N TYR A 207 1.77 -3.22 -14.22
CA TYR A 207 2.50 -1.97 -14.39
C TYR A 207 3.87 -2.01 -13.71
N ALA A 208 3.96 -2.58 -12.51
CA ALA A 208 5.25 -2.75 -11.82
C ALA A 208 6.22 -3.63 -12.61
N VAL A 209 5.75 -4.72 -13.22
CA VAL A 209 6.57 -5.58 -14.10
C VAL A 209 7.00 -4.84 -15.37
N LYS A 210 6.08 -4.08 -15.99
CA LYS A 210 6.38 -3.26 -17.17
C LYS A 210 7.48 -2.25 -16.85
N THR A 211 7.27 -1.41 -15.85
CA THR A 211 8.22 -0.34 -15.48
C THR A 211 9.57 -0.89 -15.02
N GLY A 212 9.58 -2.06 -14.35
CA GLY A 212 10.82 -2.74 -13.99
C GLY A 212 11.65 -3.21 -15.19
N LYS A 213 10.99 -3.70 -16.26
CA LYS A 213 11.65 -4.05 -17.52
C LYS A 213 12.18 -2.82 -18.24
N GLU A 214 11.37 -1.78 -18.38
CA GLU A 214 11.75 -0.54 -19.05
C GLU A 214 12.88 0.18 -18.28
N ALA A 215 12.88 0.15 -16.95
CA ALA A 215 13.99 0.65 -16.13
C ALA A 215 15.29 -0.13 -16.37
N ALA A 216 15.22 -1.45 -16.50
CA ALA A 216 16.40 -2.26 -16.84
C ALA A 216 16.97 -1.92 -18.23
N GLU A 217 16.10 -1.65 -19.21
CA GLU A 217 16.49 -1.18 -20.53
C GLU A 217 17.13 0.22 -20.49
N ALA A 218 16.66 1.12 -19.60
CA ALA A 218 17.24 2.44 -19.39
C ALA A 218 18.61 2.39 -18.68
N ILE A 219 18.79 1.45 -17.75
CA ILE A 219 20.04 1.26 -17.01
C ILE A 219 21.16 0.73 -17.93
N HIS A 220 20.83 -0.13 -18.90
CA HIS A 220 21.82 -0.78 -19.75
C HIS A 220 22.76 0.22 -20.48
N PRO A 221 22.27 1.20 -21.27
CA PRO A 221 23.12 2.18 -21.93
C PRO A 221 23.86 3.09 -20.94
N TYR A 222 23.27 3.37 -19.77
CA TYR A 222 23.95 4.10 -18.70
C TYR A 222 25.22 3.36 -18.22
N LEU A 223 25.13 2.04 -18.03
CA LEU A 223 26.26 1.22 -17.63
C LEU A 223 27.31 1.07 -18.74
N GLU A 224 26.91 1.03 -20.00
CA GLU A 224 27.83 0.99 -21.15
C GLU A 224 28.56 2.32 -21.32
N GLY A 225 27.87 3.44 -21.20
CA GLY A 225 28.49 4.79 -21.28
C GLY A 225 29.46 5.08 -20.14
N ALA A 226 29.24 4.53 -18.95
CA ALA A 226 30.18 4.64 -17.84
C ALA A 226 31.44 3.77 -18.00
N CYS A 227 31.46 2.87 -18.98
CA CYS A 227 32.64 2.02 -19.32
C CYS A 227 33.61 2.72 -20.31
N SER A 228 33.25 3.91 -20.82
CA SER A 228 34.01 4.63 -21.85
C SER A 228 34.94 5.71 -21.31
N CYS A 229 35.26 5.71 -20.02
CA CYS A 229 36.22 6.58 -19.36
C CYS A 229 37.39 5.82 -18.79
#